data_b50d325bb57e110299ff5812d44d9d64
#
_entry.id   b50d325bb57e110299ff5812d44d9d64
#
_cell.length_a   1.000
_cell.length_b   1.000
_cell.length_c   1.000
_cell.angle_alpha   90.00
_cell.angle_beta   90.00
_cell.angle_gamma   90.00
#
_symmetry.space_group_name_H-M   'P 1'
#
loop_
_entity.id
_entity.type
_entity.pdbx_description
1 polymer ?
#
loop_
_entity_poly.entity_id
_entity_poly.type
_entity_poly.pdbx_seq_one_letter_code
_entity_poly.pdbx_strand_id
1 'polypeptide(L)'
;MTETIVDFLIGIRLFDKFQADELGIVARYMNFIEINKGEILFKEGDKGDYVCFVADGTLEVVKQSVTGESVVITELSRGRSIGEMSVIGDFPRSATVKALGEAKLIVLTQRSFESLLEEQPKIGIKVLKGISRLLSLSLRDTSGRLADHMLPLG
;
A
#
# COMPACT_ATOMS: atom_id res chain seq x y z
N MET A 1 25.64 -1.58 -8.12
CA MET A 1 25.28 -1.70 -6.69
C MET A 1 23.83 -2.12 -6.56
N THR A 2 23.58 -3.07 -5.68
CA THR A 2 22.22 -3.55 -5.43
C THR A 2 21.53 -2.58 -4.49
N GLU A 3 20.39 -2.03 -4.91
CA GLU A 3 19.59 -1.19 -4.04
C GLU A 3 18.96 -2.07 -2.94
N THR A 4 19.00 -1.58 -1.71
CA THR A 4 18.42 -2.27 -0.55
C THR A 4 17.00 -1.78 -0.31
N ILE A 5 16.26 -2.52 0.51
CA ILE A 5 14.91 -2.09 0.92
C ILE A 5 14.97 -0.70 1.55
N VAL A 6 15.96 -0.43 2.39
CA VAL A 6 16.11 0.89 3.04
C VAL A 6 16.19 2.02 2.02
N ASP A 7 16.89 1.82 0.92
CA ASP A 7 17.04 2.84 -0.12
C ASP A 7 15.67 3.24 -0.70
N PHE A 8 14.76 2.30 -0.83
CA PHE A 8 13.41 2.57 -1.32
C PHE A 8 12.50 3.16 -0.26
N LEU A 9 12.65 2.76 1.02
CA LEU A 9 11.79 3.26 2.10
C LEU A 9 11.95 4.76 2.31
N ILE A 10 13.12 5.32 2.03
CA ILE A 10 13.39 6.75 2.16
C ILE A 10 12.41 7.59 1.33
N GLY A 11 12.00 7.09 0.17
CA GLY A 11 11.08 7.82 -0.72
C GLY A 11 9.60 7.53 -0.49
N ILE A 12 9.27 6.71 0.50
CA ILE A 12 7.88 6.31 0.77
C ILE A 12 7.29 7.20 1.85
N ARG A 13 6.16 7.84 1.53
CA ARG A 13 5.50 8.81 2.42
C ARG A 13 5.23 8.26 3.82
N LEU A 14 4.87 6.99 3.94
CA LEU A 14 4.60 6.36 5.24
C LEU A 14 5.78 6.50 6.18
N PHE A 15 7.00 6.49 5.65
CA PHE A 15 8.24 6.48 6.42
C PHE A 15 8.92 7.85 6.54
N ASP A 16 8.23 8.94 6.19
CA ASP A 16 8.78 10.30 6.21
C ASP A 16 9.37 10.71 7.56
N LYS A 17 8.80 10.23 8.65
CA LYS A 17 9.21 10.59 10.01
C LYS A 17 10.17 9.60 10.66
N PHE A 18 10.66 8.64 9.87
CA PHE A 18 11.57 7.60 10.35
C PHE A 18 13.03 8.04 10.19
N GLN A 19 13.83 7.71 11.19
CA GLN A 19 15.28 7.88 11.12
C GLN A 19 15.90 6.69 10.40
N ALA A 20 17.15 6.84 9.94
CA ALA A 20 17.81 5.81 9.14
C ALA A 20 17.94 4.47 9.87
N ASP A 21 18.25 4.49 11.17
CA ASP A 21 18.35 3.28 11.99
C ASP A 21 16.99 2.58 12.13
N GLU A 22 15.92 3.35 12.24
CA GLU A 22 14.56 2.83 12.33
C GLU A 22 14.14 2.16 11.03
N LEU A 23 14.47 2.76 9.89
CA LEU A 23 14.22 2.16 8.57
C LEU A 23 14.97 0.84 8.40
N GLY A 24 16.19 0.75 8.91
CA GLY A 24 16.96 -0.48 8.89
C GLY A 24 16.29 -1.61 9.66
N ILE A 25 15.65 -1.28 10.77
CA ILE A 25 14.92 -2.26 11.57
C ILE A 25 13.66 -2.73 10.84
N VAL A 26 12.86 -1.79 10.31
CA VAL A 26 11.63 -2.13 9.57
C VAL A 26 11.95 -3.00 8.36
N ALA A 27 13.02 -2.69 7.65
CA ALA A 27 13.43 -3.43 6.46
C ALA A 27 13.66 -4.92 6.71
N ARG A 28 14.02 -5.31 7.92
CA ARG A 28 14.21 -6.73 8.28
C ARG A 28 12.91 -7.53 8.23
N TYR A 29 11.78 -6.86 8.32
CA TYR A 29 10.45 -7.48 8.32
C TYR A 29 9.79 -7.47 6.96
N MET A 30 10.50 -6.96 5.95
CA MET A 30 9.99 -6.78 4.60
C MET A 30 10.76 -7.62 3.58
N ASN A 31 10.12 -7.86 2.43
CA ASN A 31 10.72 -8.59 1.32
C ASN A 31 10.43 -7.91 0.00
N PHE A 32 11.35 -8.07 -0.96
CA PHE A 32 11.09 -7.71 -2.34
C PHE A 32 10.32 -8.82 -3.03
N ILE A 33 9.39 -8.43 -3.89
CA ILE A 33 8.81 -9.33 -4.90
C ILE A 33 8.86 -8.62 -6.25
N GLU A 34 8.88 -9.40 -7.31
CA GLU A 34 8.84 -8.90 -8.68
C GLU A 34 7.63 -9.50 -9.37
N ILE A 35 6.93 -8.68 -10.17
CA ILE A 35 5.81 -9.15 -10.98
C ILE A 35 5.99 -8.65 -12.40
N ASN A 36 5.50 -9.43 -13.35
CA ASN A 36 5.62 -9.14 -14.77
C ASN A 36 4.42 -8.35 -15.27
N LYS A 37 4.62 -7.72 -16.43
CA LYS A 37 3.55 -6.99 -17.10
C LYS A 37 2.30 -7.87 -17.26
N GLY A 38 1.16 -7.34 -16.84
CA GLY A 38 -0.13 -8.01 -16.93
C GLY A 38 -0.45 -8.97 -15.80
N GLU A 39 0.51 -9.25 -14.91
CA GLU A 39 0.22 -10.09 -13.74
C GLU A 39 -0.69 -9.36 -12.77
N ILE A 40 -1.63 -10.11 -12.20
CA ILE A 40 -2.52 -9.62 -11.17
C ILE A 40 -1.87 -9.90 -9.82
N LEU A 41 -1.67 -8.83 -9.04
CA LEU A 41 -1.12 -8.95 -7.68
C LEU A 41 -2.15 -9.56 -6.74
N PHE A 42 -3.37 -9.03 -6.76
CA PHE A 42 -4.52 -9.60 -6.05
C PHE A 42 -5.80 -9.09 -6.70
N LYS A 43 -6.90 -9.81 -6.43
CA LYS A 43 -8.21 -9.48 -6.98
C LYS A 43 -9.13 -8.91 -5.91
N GLU A 44 -10.04 -8.04 -6.32
CA GLU A 44 -11.10 -7.53 -5.47
C GLU A 44 -11.85 -8.68 -4.80
N GLY A 45 -12.04 -8.58 -3.49
CA GLY A 45 -12.69 -9.60 -2.69
C GLY A 45 -11.76 -10.68 -2.12
N ASP A 46 -10.51 -10.78 -2.61
CA ASP A 46 -9.55 -11.72 -2.07
C ASP A 46 -9.22 -11.39 -0.62
N LYS A 47 -8.86 -12.39 0.16
CA LYS A 47 -8.37 -12.17 1.51
C LYS A 47 -7.00 -11.48 1.43
N GLY A 48 -6.88 -10.34 2.10
CA GLY A 48 -5.64 -9.58 2.14
C GLY A 48 -4.87 -9.84 3.43
N ASP A 49 -3.56 -10.07 3.32
CA ASP A 49 -2.69 -10.31 4.45
C ASP A 49 -1.34 -9.59 4.33
N TYR A 50 -1.24 -8.61 3.43
CA TYR A 50 -0.02 -7.81 3.30
C TYR A 50 -0.33 -6.44 2.71
N VAL A 51 0.55 -5.49 3.01
CA VAL A 51 0.65 -4.20 2.33
C VAL A 51 1.87 -4.24 1.41
N CYS A 52 1.78 -3.61 0.25
CA CYS A 52 2.94 -3.49 -0.61
C CYS A 52 3.21 -2.03 -0.97
N PHE A 53 4.47 -1.76 -1.23
CA PHE A 53 4.97 -0.44 -1.63
C PHE A 53 5.66 -0.59 -2.97
N VAL A 54 5.39 0.33 -3.89
CA VAL A 54 5.99 0.28 -5.22
C VAL A 54 7.42 0.81 -5.15
N ALA A 55 8.39 -0.06 -5.40
CA ALA A 55 9.80 0.31 -5.46
C ALA A 55 10.17 0.74 -6.88
N ASP A 56 9.62 0.08 -7.89
CA ASP A 56 9.84 0.41 -9.29
C ASP A 56 8.66 -0.10 -10.13
N GLY A 57 8.36 0.57 -11.23
CA GLY A 57 7.26 0.21 -12.12
C GLY A 57 5.94 0.89 -11.76
N THR A 58 4.87 0.46 -12.39
CA THR A 58 3.54 1.04 -12.22
C THR A 58 2.50 -0.05 -12.10
N LEU A 59 1.60 0.12 -11.13
CA LEU A 59 0.45 -0.76 -10.90
C LEU A 59 -0.82 -0.02 -11.27
N GLU A 60 -1.80 -0.75 -11.79
CA GLU A 60 -3.14 -0.23 -12.08
C GLU A 60 -4.11 -0.78 -11.04
N VAL A 61 -4.92 0.10 -10.46
CA VAL A 61 -5.95 -0.27 -9.49
C VAL A 61 -7.30 -0.20 -10.18
N VAL A 62 -8.01 -1.33 -10.21
CA VAL A 62 -9.27 -1.48 -10.93
C VAL A 62 -10.34 -1.96 -9.97
N LYS A 63 -11.54 -1.40 -10.11
CA LYS A 63 -12.69 -1.79 -9.31
C LYS A 63 -13.89 -2.03 -10.22
N GLN A 64 -14.73 -3.01 -9.86
CA GLN A 64 -15.97 -3.24 -10.58
C GLN A 64 -17.03 -2.23 -10.14
N SER A 65 -17.73 -1.66 -11.13
CA SER A 65 -18.88 -0.80 -10.86
C SER A 65 -20.11 -1.68 -10.53
N VAL A 66 -21.19 -1.03 -10.11
CA VAL A 66 -22.45 -1.73 -9.81
C VAL A 66 -23.03 -2.46 -11.03
N THR A 67 -22.66 -2.04 -12.24
CA THR A 67 -23.08 -2.70 -13.49
C THR A 67 -22.14 -3.84 -13.91
N GLY A 68 -21.08 -4.09 -13.14
CA GLY A 68 -20.10 -5.16 -13.42
C GLY A 68 -18.98 -4.73 -14.35
N GLU A 69 -18.98 -3.48 -14.80
CA GLU A 69 -17.89 -2.95 -15.64
C GLU A 69 -16.65 -2.65 -14.79
N SER A 70 -15.48 -2.88 -15.37
CA SER A 70 -14.21 -2.56 -14.72
C SER A 70 -13.89 -1.07 -14.90
N VAL A 71 -13.58 -0.40 -13.80
CA VAL A 71 -13.24 1.01 -13.78
C VAL A 71 -11.83 1.18 -13.20
N VAL A 72 -10.95 1.86 -13.93
CA VAL A 72 -9.62 2.20 -13.43
C VAL A 72 -9.77 3.31 -12.40
N ILE A 73 -9.38 3.01 -11.16
CA ILE A 73 -9.46 3.97 -10.06
C ILE A 73 -8.24 4.88 -10.06
N THR A 74 -7.05 4.30 -10.20
CA THR A 74 -5.80 5.03 -10.16
C THR A 74 -4.65 4.17 -10.65
N GLU A 75 -3.51 4.81 -10.87
CA GLU A 75 -2.24 4.14 -11.10
C GLU A 75 -1.31 4.46 -9.94
N LEU A 76 -0.50 3.48 -9.54
CA LEU A 76 0.44 3.61 -8.45
C LEU A 76 1.85 3.42 -8.97
N SER A 77 2.68 4.42 -8.77
CA SER A 77 4.10 4.40 -9.15
C SER A 77 4.97 4.43 -7.90
N ARG A 78 6.28 4.54 -8.10
CA ARG A 78 7.28 4.51 -7.02
C ARG A 78 6.88 5.37 -5.82
N GLY A 79 6.99 4.79 -4.64
CA GLY A 79 6.69 5.45 -3.37
C GLY A 79 5.25 5.32 -2.89
N ARG A 80 4.36 4.80 -3.74
CA ARG A 80 2.96 4.60 -3.38
C ARG A 80 2.75 3.24 -2.75
N SER A 81 1.70 3.14 -1.93
CA SER A 81 1.37 1.91 -1.22
C SER A 81 -0.05 1.45 -1.55
N ILE A 82 -0.30 0.16 -1.36
CA ILE A 82 -1.61 -0.45 -1.55
C ILE A 82 -1.80 -1.58 -0.55
N GLY A 83 -3.03 -1.69 0.00
CA GLY A 83 -3.39 -2.78 0.90
C GLY A 83 -3.07 -2.53 2.36
N GLU A 84 -2.98 -1.27 2.78
CA GLU A 84 -2.63 -0.88 4.15
C GLU A 84 -3.60 -1.47 5.18
N MET A 85 -4.88 -1.60 4.84
CA MET A 85 -5.88 -2.15 5.77
C MET A 85 -5.62 -3.62 6.08
N SER A 86 -4.97 -4.35 5.18
CA SER A 86 -4.74 -5.79 5.33
C SER A 86 -3.76 -6.15 6.44
N VAL A 87 -2.94 -5.22 6.90
CA VAL A 87 -2.01 -5.47 8.00
C VAL A 87 -2.60 -5.13 9.36
N ILE A 88 -3.67 -4.31 9.41
CA ILE A 88 -4.31 -3.92 10.65
C ILE A 88 -5.58 -4.73 10.96
N GLY A 89 -6.07 -5.53 10.01
CA GLY A 89 -7.25 -6.36 10.21
C GLY A 89 -7.52 -7.28 9.03
N ASP A 90 -8.52 -8.13 9.18
CA ASP A 90 -8.89 -9.12 8.17
C ASP A 90 -9.88 -8.55 7.18
N PHE A 91 -9.44 -7.56 6.42
CA PHE A 91 -10.27 -6.92 5.41
C PHE A 91 -10.04 -7.56 4.04
N PRO A 92 -11.11 -7.86 3.29
CA PRO A 92 -10.94 -8.30 1.91
C PRO A 92 -10.39 -7.17 1.05
N ARG A 93 -9.72 -7.53 -0.04
CA ARG A 93 -9.19 -6.55 -0.97
C ARG A 93 -10.32 -5.74 -1.59
N SER A 94 -10.20 -4.42 -1.55
CA SER A 94 -11.24 -3.50 -2.05
C SER A 94 -11.18 -3.28 -3.54
N ALA A 95 -10.10 -3.72 -4.19
CA ALA A 95 -9.89 -3.53 -5.62
C ALA A 95 -8.94 -4.59 -6.17
N THR A 96 -8.93 -4.72 -7.49
CA THR A 96 -7.97 -5.57 -8.21
C THR A 96 -6.75 -4.73 -8.58
N VAL A 97 -5.56 -5.28 -8.38
CA VAL A 97 -4.30 -4.59 -8.70
C VAL A 97 -3.50 -5.42 -9.69
N LYS A 98 -3.08 -4.78 -10.76
CA LYS A 98 -2.39 -5.41 -11.89
C LYS A 98 -1.17 -4.60 -12.28
N ALA A 99 -0.11 -5.28 -12.72
CA ALA A 99 1.10 -4.61 -13.20
C ALA A 99 0.94 -4.14 -14.64
N LEU A 100 1.23 -2.86 -14.89
CA LEU A 100 1.23 -2.29 -16.24
C LEU A 100 2.52 -2.58 -16.99
N GLY A 101 3.58 -2.93 -16.26
CA GLY A 101 4.88 -3.35 -16.79
C GLY A 101 5.56 -4.17 -15.71
N GLU A 102 6.82 -4.53 -15.92
CA GLU A 102 7.59 -5.15 -14.85
C GLU A 102 7.64 -4.24 -13.64
N ALA A 103 7.34 -4.77 -12.47
CA ALA A 103 7.31 -3.98 -11.24
C ALA A 103 8.05 -4.69 -10.12
N LYS A 104 8.72 -3.89 -9.29
CA LYS A 104 9.39 -4.35 -8.09
C LYS A 104 8.67 -3.76 -6.90
N LEU A 105 8.27 -4.63 -5.98
CA LEU A 105 7.44 -4.26 -4.84
C LEU A 105 8.13 -4.66 -3.55
N ILE A 106 7.87 -3.90 -2.50
CA ILE A 106 8.30 -4.23 -1.14
C ILE A 106 7.06 -4.66 -0.39
N VAL A 107 7.10 -5.82 0.24
CA VAL A 107 5.94 -6.42 0.92
C VAL A 107 6.18 -6.50 2.42
N LEU A 108 5.19 -6.06 3.19
CA LEU A 108 5.11 -6.26 4.63
C LEU A 108 3.84 -7.06 4.90
N THR A 109 4.03 -8.32 5.33
CA THR A 109 2.89 -9.18 5.67
C THR A 109 2.30 -8.81 7.02
N GLN A 110 1.02 -9.14 7.23
CA GLN A 110 0.37 -8.98 8.53
C GLN A 110 1.15 -9.68 9.63
N ARG A 111 1.61 -10.89 9.35
CA ARG A 111 2.39 -11.69 10.30
C ARG A 111 3.70 -11.00 10.68
N SER A 112 4.43 -10.48 9.70
CA SER A 112 5.68 -9.77 9.95
C SER A 112 5.44 -8.47 10.70
N PHE A 113 4.34 -7.78 10.40
CA PHE A 113 3.97 -6.57 11.13
C PHE A 113 3.66 -6.86 12.59
N GLU A 114 2.96 -7.95 12.87
CA GLU A 114 2.69 -8.37 14.24
C GLU A 114 3.98 -8.71 14.99
N SER A 115 4.92 -9.38 14.34
CA SER A 115 6.24 -9.65 14.90
C SER A 115 6.99 -8.35 15.20
N LEU A 116 6.92 -7.39 14.30
CA LEU A 116 7.52 -6.06 14.50
C LEU A 116 6.94 -5.37 15.73
N LEU A 117 5.62 -5.41 15.90
CA LEU A 117 4.95 -4.82 17.05
C LEU A 117 5.39 -5.47 18.38
N GLU A 118 5.59 -6.78 18.37
CA GLU A 118 6.03 -7.52 19.56
C GLU A 118 7.50 -7.28 19.88
N GLU A 119 8.36 -7.32 18.87
CA GLU A 119 9.82 -7.25 19.06
C GLU A 119 10.34 -5.81 19.12
N GLN A 120 9.70 -4.89 18.40
CA GLN A 120 10.11 -3.49 18.29
C GLN A 120 8.87 -2.58 18.42
N PRO A 121 8.23 -2.54 19.59
CA PRO A 121 6.93 -1.88 19.74
C PRO A 121 6.93 -0.40 19.37
N LYS A 122 7.98 0.34 19.69
CA LYS A 122 8.05 1.77 19.35
C LYS A 122 8.06 1.99 17.84
N ILE A 123 8.78 1.16 17.12
CA ILE A 123 8.87 1.23 15.66
C ILE A 123 7.57 0.74 15.03
N GLY A 124 7.01 -0.35 15.56
CA GLY A 124 5.72 -0.88 15.12
C GLY A 124 4.61 0.17 15.26
N ILE A 125 4.61 0.92 16.36
CA ILE A 125 3.66 2.01 16.58
C ILE A 125 3.85 3.13 15.55
N LYS A 126 5.09 3.47 15.21
CA LYS A 126 5.37 4.46 14.15
C LYS A 126 4.83 4.01 12.80
N VAL A 127 4.99 2.73 12.47
CA VAL A 127 4.43 2.17 11.23
C VAL A 127 2.91 2.27 11.27
N LEU A 128 2.29 1.87 12.37
CA LEU A 128 0.83 1.94 12.54
C LEU A 128 0.30 3.36 12.40
N LYS A 129 0.97 4.33 13.02
CA LYS A 129 0.61 5.75 12.88
C LYS A 129 0.76 6.23 11.44
N GLY A 130 1.80 5.77 10.74
CA GLY A 130 2.01 6.06 9.32
C GLY A 130 0.88 5.52 8.45
N ILE A 131 0.49 4.27 8.68
CA ILE A 131 -0.64 3.65 7.98
C ILE A 131 -1.92 4.44 8.25
N SER A 132 -2.18 4.77 9.50
CA SER A 132 -3.38 5.54 9.88
C SER A 132 -3.43 6.90 9.19
N ARG A 133 -2.29 7.57 9.07
CA ARG A 133 -2.18 8.86 8.38
C ARG A 133 -2.50 8.73 6.90
N LEU A 134 -1.95 7.70 6.24
CA LEU A 134 -2.23 7.45 4.83
C LEU A 134 -3.71 7.15 4.59
N LEU A 135 -4.33 6.35 5.45
CA LEU A 135 -5.76 6.04 5.35
C LEU A 135 -6.61 7.29 5.56
N SER A 136 -6.23 8.17 6.49
CA SER A 136 -6.93 9.44 6.72
C SER A 136 -6.85 10.35 5.51
N LEU A 137 -5.67 10.46 4.89
CA LEU A 137 -5.48 11.26 3.68
C LEU A 137 -6.28 10.70 2.51
N SER A 138 -6.30 9.39 2.35
CA SER A 138 -7.08 8.72 1.30
C SER A 138 -8.58 8.96 1.49
N LEU A 139 -9.07 8.89 2.72
CA LEU A 139 -10.47 9.15 3.04
C LEU A 139 -10.85 10.60 2.73
N ARG A 140 -9.99 11.56 3.09
CA ARG A 140 -10.21 12.97 2.78
C ARG A 140 -10.29 13.22 1.28
N ASP A 141 -9.36 12.64 0.52
CA ASP A 141 -9.32 12.77 -0.93
C ASP A 141 -10.59 12.17 -1.55
N THR A 142 -10.98 10.98 -1.13
CA THR A 142 -12.20 10.31 -1.61
C THR A 142 -13.45 11.12 -1.27
N SER A 143 -13.54 11.65 -0.06
CA SER A 143 -14.67 12.49 0.36
C SER A 143 -14.76 13.76 -0.46
N GLY A 144 -13.61 14.38 -0.78
CA GLY A 144 -13.56 15.57 -1.63
C GLY A 144 -14.05 15.28 -3.05
N ARG A 145 -13.59 14.17 -3.65
CA ARG A 145 -14.04 13.75 -4.98
C ARG A 145 -15.52 13.43 -5.01
N LEU A 146 -16.03 12.79 -3.95
CA LEU A 146 -17.46 12.49 -3.84
C LEU A 146 -18.27 13.78 -3.79
N ALA A 147 -17.85 14.77 -3.00
CA ALA A 147 -18.51 16.05 -2.90
C ALA A 147 -18.54 16.77 -4.25
N ASP A 148 -17.46 16.69 -5.03
CA ASP A 148 -17.38 17.32 -6.37
C ASP A 148 -18.36 16.69 -7.35
N HIS A 149 -18.75 15.44 -7.13
CA HIS A 149 -19.69 14.71 -8.01
C HIS A 149 -21.14 14.75 -7.50
N MET A 150 -21.39 15.27 -6.31
CA MET A 150 -22.74 15.38 -5.74
C MET A 150 -23.38 16.69 -6.17
N LEU A 151 -24.71 16.66 -6.36
CA LEU A 151 -25.47 17.87 -6.66
C LEU A 151 -25.55 18.73 -5.40
N PRO A 152 -25.39 20.07 -5.52
CA PRO A 152 -25.55 20.95 -4.37
C PRO A 152 -26.95 20.82 -3.76
N LEU A 153 -27.00 20.83 -2.43
CA LEU A 153 -28.26 20.89 -1.70
C LEU A 153 -28.77 22.33 -1.75
N GLY A 154 -29.97 22.49 -2.19
CA GLY A 154 -30.56 23.82 -2.17
C GLY A 154 -31.27 24.29 -3.30
#